data_677460d743d1c97710ae20c550afc599
#
_entry.id   677460d743d1c97710ae20c550afc599
#
_cell.length_a   1.000
_cell.length_b   1.000
_cell.length_c   1.000
_cell.angle_alpha   90.00
_cell.angle_beta   90.00
_cell.angle_gamma   90.00
#
_symmetry.space_group_name_H-M   'P 1'
#
loop_
_entity.id
_entity.type
_entity.pdbx_description
1 polymer ?
#
loop_
_entity_poly.entity_id
_entity_poly.type
_entity_poly.pdbx_seq_one_letter_code
_entity_poly.pdbx_strand_id
1 'polypeptide(L)'
;MRIALGIEYDGSRYFGWQRQREVISVQEELEKALSRIANHPVSIQCAGRTDAGVHATGQVIHFDTESNRAEGAWTLGLNSNLPPDIAVRWVREVDEHFHARFSATARRYRYVIYNHNYRPAILGQGVSHYHEAIDATLMHQAGQSLLGEHDFSTFRAVACQSNTPWRNVTHLCVSRSGPYIVLDIKANAFLHHMVRNITGSLLLVGQGFQPVEWIAEVLAAKDRNLAGPTAKAGGLYLVDVDYPAEFGLPRPPLGPLWLPDSAPGTTSF
;
A
#
# COMPACT_ATOMS: atom_id res chain seq x y z
N MET A 1 -19.31 -19.24 -8.07
CA MET A 1 -17.89 -19.41 -7.66
C MET A 1 -17.35 -18.08 -7.14
N ARG A 2 -16.41 -18.11 -6.21
CA ARG A 2 -15.69 -16.93 -5.73
C ARG A 2 -14.30 -16.89 -6.35
N ILE A 3 -13.93 -15.74 -6.89
CA ILE A 3 -12.63 -15.53 -7.57
C ILE A 3 -11.87 -14.43 -6.83
N ALA A 4 -10.60 -14.70 -6.51
CA ALA A 4 -9.64 -13.72 -6.03
C ALA A 4 -8.68 -13.30 -7.14
N LEU A 5 -8.35 -12.03 -7.22
CA LEU A 5 -7.38 -11.45 -8.15
C LEU A 5 -6.31 -10.66 -7.40
N GLY A 6 -5.08 -10.79 -7.85
CA GLY A 6 -4.00 -9.87 -7.50
C GLY A 6 -3.95 -8.71 -8.49
N ILE A 7 -3.98 -7.49 -7.98
CA ILE A 7 -4.08 -6.27 -8.78
C ILE A 7 -2.89 -5.37 -8.52
N GLU A 8 -2.32 -4.85 -9.61
CA GLU A 8 -1.32 -3.79 -9.62
C GLU A 8 -1.90 -2.54 -10.27
N TYR A 9 -1.64 -1.36 -9.73
CA TYR A 9 -2.04 -0.09 -10.34
C TYR A 9 -1.13 1.08 -10.00
N ASP A 10 -0.96 1.97 -10.97
CA ASP A 10 -0.48 3.33 -10.78
C ASP A 10 -1.67 4.21 -10.38
N GLY A 11 -1.69 4.64 -9.13
CA GLY A 11 -2.79 5.42 -8.56
C GLY A 11 -2.78 6.92 -8.92
N SER A 12 -1.78 7.40 -9.65
CA SER A 12 -1.54 8.85 -9.86
C SER A 12 -2.69 9.58 -10.55
N ARG A 13 -3.45 8.89 -11.41
CA ARG A 13 -4.61 9.46 -12.12
C ARG A 13 -5.95 9.23 -11.41
N TYR A 14 -5.97 8.49 -10.29
CA TYR A 14 -7.19 8.08 -9.62
C TYR A 14 -7.41 8.84 -8.32
N PHE A 15 -8.66 9.14 -8.02
CA PHE A 15 -9.09 9.71 -6.74
C PHE A 15 -9.22 8.63 -5.65
N GLY A 16 -8.26 7.70 -5.65
CA GLY A 16 -8.17 6.58 -4.76
C GLY A 16 -8.88 5.33 -5.28
N TRP A 17 -8.94 4.34 -4.39
CA TRP A 17 -9.55 3.04 -4.69
C TRP A 17 -11.07 3.13 -4.85
N GLN A 18 -11.73 3.74 -3.88
CA GLN A 18 -13.18 3.67 -3.70
C GLN A 18 -13.95 4.37 -4.82
N ARG A 19 -14.92 3.66 -5.42
CA ARG A 19 -15.86 4.24 -6.38
C ARG A 19 -16.63 5.42 -5.79
N GLN A 20 -16.70 6.51 -6.53
CA GLN A 20 -17.38 7.76 -6.22
C GLN A 20 -18.14 8.25 -7.47
N ARG A 21 -19.09 9.19 -7.29
CA ARG A 21 -20.00 9.59 -8.39
C ARG A 21 -19.34 10.47 -9.46
N GLU A 22 -18.39 11.32 -9.10
CA GLU A 22 -17.92 12.41 -9.97
C GLU A 22 -16.45 12.27 -10.37
N VAL A 23 -15.76 11.24 -9.92
CA VAL A 23 -14.33 11.06 -10.12
C VAL A 23 -13.99 9.61 -10.50
N ILE A 24 -12.93 9.44 -11.28
CA ILE A 24 -12.44 8.11 -11.67
C ILE A 24 -11.76 7.43 -10.48
N SER A 25 -12.04 6.16 -10.30
CA SER A 25 -11.43 5.32 -9.26
C SER A 25 -10.99 3.98 -9.80
N VAL A 26 -10.04 3.35 -9.12
CA VAL A 26 -9.53 2.03 -9.52
C VAL A 26 -10.63 0.97 -9.47
N GLN A 27 -11.47 1.00 -8.43
CA GLN A 27 -12.61 0.08 -8.27
C GLN A 27 -13.58 0.16 -9.45
N GLU A 28 -13.91 1.37 -9.92
CA GLU A 28 -14.85 1.56 -11.02
C GLU A 28 -14.34 0.94 -12.33
N GLU A 29 -13.07 1.17 -12.67
CA GLU A 29 -12.48 0.62 -13.89
C GLU A 29 -12.40 -0.91 -13.85
N LEU A 30 -12.06 -1.49 -12.68
CA LEU A 30 -12.07 -2.93 -12.47
C LEU A 30 -13.49 -3.52 -12.61
N GLU A 31 -14.49 -2.91 -11.97
CA GLU A 31 -15.88 -3.39 -12.05
C GLU A 31 -16.43 -3.31 -13.48
N LYS A 32 -16.08 -2.27 -14.24
CA LYS A 32 -16.43 -2.15 -15.67
C LYS A 32 -15.83 -3.29 -16.51
N ALA A 33 -14.52 -3.54 -16.36
CA ALA A 33 -13.83 -4.59 -17.10
C ALA A 33 -14.33 -5.99 -16.71
N LEU A 34 -14.46 -6.26 -15.41
CA LEU A 34 -15.00 -7.52 -14.88
C LEU A 34 -16.40 -7.80 -15.37
N SER A 35 -17.30 -6.81 -15.37
CA SER A 35 -18.68 -6.97 -15.83
C SER A 35 -18.76 -7.30 -17.31
N ARG A 36 -17.86 -6.79 -18.14
CA ARG A 36 -17.75 -7.16 -19.57
C ARG A 36 -17.35 -8.63 -19.73
N ILE A 37 -16.31 -9.10 -19.00
CA ILE A 37 -15.83 -10.48 -19.08
C ILE A 37 -16.88 -11.46 -18.52
N ALA A 38 -17.49 -11.11 -17.38
CA ALA A 38 -18.51 -11.92 -16.73
C ALA A 38 -19.85 -11.95 -17.50
N ASN A 39 -20.11 -10.96 -18.36
CA ASN A 39 -21.40 -10.72 -19.03
C ASN A 39 -22.58 -10.51 -18.05
N HIS A 40 -22.28 -9.96 -16.87
CA HIS A 40 -23.24 -9.51 -15.86
C HIS A 40 -22.58 -8.47 -14.95
N PRO A 41 -23.35 -7.62 -14.22
CA PRO A 41 -22.79 -6.70 -13.26
C PRO A 41 -21.96 -7.42 -12.19
N VAL A 42 -20.72 -6.94 -11.95
CA VAL A 42 -19.81 -7.45 -10.92
C VAL A 42 -19.50 -6.34 -9.95
N SER A 43 -19.57 -6.66 -8.66
CA SER A 43 -19.12 -5.80 -7.56
C SER A 43 -17.94 -6.46 -6.84
N ILE A 44 -16.92 -5.69 -6.52
CA ILE A 44 -15.70 -6.21 -5.93
C ILE A 44 -15.49 -5.76 -4.49
N GLN A 45 -14.79 -6.59 -3.71
CA GLN A 45 -14.28 -6.27 -2.39
C GLN A 45 -12.76 -6.30 -2.41
N CYS A 46 -12.10 -5.30 -1.82
CA CYS A 46 -10.64 -5.20 -1.76
C CYS A 46 -10.08 -5.46 -0.36
N ALA A 47 -8.80 -5.86 -0.29
CA ALA A 47 -8.07 -6.07 0.95
C ALA A 47 -7.85 -4.77 1.75
N GLY A 48 -7.59 -3.67 1.05
CA GLY A 48 -7.39 -2.36 1.64
C GLY A 48 -7.67 -1.24 0.66
N ARG A 49 -8.41 -0.22 1.09
CA ARG A 49 -8.60 1.00 0.30
C ARG A 49 -7.30 1.81 0.31
N THR A 50 -6.99 2.42 -0.83
CA THR A 50 -5.87 3.36 -0.97
C THR A 50 -6.40 4.76 -1.27
N ASP A 51 -5.69 5.78 -0.80
CA ASP A 51 -6.05 7.18 -1.01
C ASP A 51 -5.75 7.63 -2.45
N ALA A 52 -6.24 8.82 -2.82
CA ALA A 52 -5.91 9.45 -4.09
C ALA A 52 -4.39 9.55 -4.30
N GLY A 53 -3.91 9.10 -5.45
CA GLY A 53 -2.51 9.11 -5.83
C GLY A 53 -1.65 7.99 -5.22
N VAL A 54 -2.20 7.11 -4.39
CA VAL A 54 -1.50 5.95 -3.81
C VAL A 54 -1.54 4.76 -4.78
N HIS A 55 -0.42 4.06 -4.91
CA HIS A 55 -0.24 2.93 -5.79
C HIS A 55 -0.43 1.59 -5.07
N ALA A 56 -0.49 0.50 -5.82
CA ALA A 56 -0.38 -0.86 -5.30
C ALA A 56 0.34 -1.77 -6.30
N THR A 57 1.14 -2.68 -5.77
CA THR A 57 1.70 -3.82 -6.50
C THR A 57 1.17 -5.15 -5.96
N GLY A 58 0.49 -5.12 -4.81
CA GLY A 58 -0.01 -6.30 -4.10
C GLY A 58 -1.45 -6.15 -3.58
N GLN A 59 -2.30 -5.35 -4.24
CA GLN A 59 -3.72 -5.32 -3.89
C GLN A 59 -4.39 -6.65 -4.20
N VAL A 60 -5.28 -7.11 -3.33
CA VAL A 60 -6.09 -8.31 -3.52
C VAL A 60 -7.56 -7.92 -3.53
N ILE A 61 -8.30 -8.44 -4.50
CA ILE A 61 -9.76 -8.32 -4.57
C ILE A 61 -10.41 -9.69 -4.63
N HIS A 62 -11.70 -9.75 -4.32
CA HIS A 62 -12.54 -10.88 -4.68
C HIS A 62 -13.91 -10.43 -5.19
N PHE A 63 -14.55 -11.31 -5.94
CA PHE A 63 -15.92 -11.16 -6.40
C PHE A 63 -16.58 -12.52 -6.58
N ASP A 64 -17.91 -12.52 -6.61
CA ASP A 64 -18.71 -13.70 -6.91
C ASP A 64 -19.22 -13.63 -8.34
N THR A 65 -19.23 -14.78 -9.04
CA THR A 65 -19.74 -14.89 -10.40
C THR A 65 -20.30 -16.29 -10.68
N GLU A 66 -21.30 -16.35 -11.55
CA GLU A 66 -21.82 -17.61 -12.12
C GLU A 66 -21.18 -17.92 -13.48
N SER A 67 -20.41 -16.98 -14.04
CA SER A 67 -19.79 -17.12 -15.35
C SER A 67 -18.60 -18.10 -15.29
N ASN A 68 -18.78 -19.24 -15.95
CA ASN A 68 -17.68 -20.19 -16.14
C ASN A 68 -16.77 -19.70 -17.28
N ARG A 69 -15.63 -19.12 -16.94
CA ARG A 69 -14.61 -18.63 -17.88
C ARG A 69 -13.28 -19.30 -17.58
N ALA A 70 -12.49 -19.54 -18.61
CA ALA A 70 -11.10 -19.99 -18.45
C ALA A 70 -10.27 -18.94 -17.72
N GLU A 71 -9.23 -19.37 -17.01
CA GLU A 71 -8.30 -18.52 -16.25
C GLU A 71 -7.77 -17.33 -17.07
N GLY A 72 -7.44 -17.57 -18.35
CA GLY A 72 -6.97 -16.55 -19.28
C GLY A 72 -7.96 -15.39 -19.51
N ALA A 73 -9.28 -15.63 -19.36
CA ALA A 73 -10.26 -14.57 -19.46
C ALA A 73 -10.19 -13.61 -18.26
N TRP A 74 -9.91 -14.15 -17.06
CA TRP A 74 -9.75 -13.37 -15.83
C TRP A 74 -8.38 -12.72 -15.65
N THR A 75 -7.42 -13.00 -16.55
CA THR A 75 -6.08 -12.39 -16.57
C THR A 75 -5.85 -11.60 -17.85
N LEU A 76 -5.45 -12.24 -18.94
CA LEU A 76 -5.18 -11.57 -20.21
C LEU A 76 -6.41 -10.85 -20.78
N GLY A 77 -7.60 -11.47 -20.68
CA GLY A 77 -8.85 -10.87 -21.11
C GLY A 77 -9.19 -9.60 -20.33
N LEU A 78 -9.00 -9.61 -19.00
CA LEU A 78 -9.19 -8.40 -18.19
C LEU A 78 -8.16 -7.34 -18.55
N ASN A 79 -6.88 -7.69 -18.66
CA ASN A 79 -5.81 -6.74 -18.97
C ASN A 79 -6.01 -6.05 -20.33
N SER A 80 -6.66 -6.74 -21.29
CA SER A 80 -7.03 -6.14 -22.58
C SER A 80 -8.21 -5.16 -22.50
N ASN A 81 -8.98 -5.19 -21.42
CA ASN A 81 -10.14 -4.32 -21.19
C ASN A 81 -9.88 -3.23 -20.13
N LEU A 82 -8.77 -3.31 -19.40
CA LEU A 82 -8.35 -2.36 -18.38
C LEU A 82 -7.54 -1.20 -18.99
N PRO A 83 -7.55 -0.02 -18.35
CA PRO A 83 -6.60 1.03 -18.66
C PRO A 83 -5.15 0.54 -18.43
N PRO A 84 -4.14 1.10 -19.13
CA PRO A 84 -2.76 0.62 -19.07
C PRO A 84 -2.08 0.78 -17.70
N ASP A 85 -2.67 1.53 -16.80
CA ASP A 85 -2.21 1.78 -15.42
C ASP A 85 -2.89 0.89 -14.37
N ILE A 86 -3.71 -0.09 -14.81
CA ILE A 86 -4.27 -1.14 -13.95
C ILE A 86 -4.02 -2.50 -14.60
N ALA A 87 -3.47 -3.45 -13.85
CA ALA A 87 -3.20 -4.79 -14.35
C ALA A 87 -3.60 -5.88 -13.34
N VAL A 88 -4.14 -6.99 -13.86
CA VAL A 88 -4.30 -8.24 -13.13
C VAL A 88 -2.99 -9.02 -13.22
N ARG A 89 -2.47 -9.44 -12.08
CA ARG A 89 -1.20 -10.15 -11.97
C ARG A 89 -1.37 -11.65 -11.78
N TRP A 90 -2.45 -12.06 -11.13
CA TRP A 90 -2.80 -13.45 -10.90
C TRP A 90 -4.30 -13.60 -10.65
N VAL A 91 -4.81 -14.81 -10.84
CA VAL A 91 -6.18 -15.23 -10.52
C VAL A 91 -6.16 -16.51 -9.69
N ARG A 92 -7.12 -16.66 -8.78
CA ARG A 92 -7.35 -17.88 -8.02
C ARG A 92 -8.83 -18.05 -7.74
N GLU A 93 -9.39 -19.23 -8.04
CA GLU A 93 -10.66 -19.62 -7.47
C GLU A 93 -10.45 -19.96 -5.99
N VAL A 94 -11.30 -19.43 -5.13
CA VAL A 94 -11.17 -19.55 -3.67
C VAL A 94 -12.47 -20.03 -3.06
N ASP A 95 -12.37 -20.57 -1.85
CA ASP A 95 -13.51 -20.96 -1.04
C ASP A 95 -14.45 -19.76 -0.78
N GLU A 96 -15.75 -20.03 -0.63
CA GLU A 96 -16.77 -19.00 -0.36
C GLU A 96 -16.54 -18.24 0.96
N HIS A 97 -15.78 -18.82 1.89
CA HIS A 97 -15.42 -18.18 3.15
C HIS A 97 -14.27 -17.16 3.00
N PHE A 98 -13.56 -17.18 1.87
CA PHE A 98 -12.53 -16.16 1.62
C PHE A 98 -13.16 -14.78 1.46
N HIS A 99 -12.64 -13.80 2.19
CA HIS A 99 -12.98 -12.39 2.02
C HIS A 99 -11.71 -11.53 1.96
N ALA A 100 -11.48 -10.82 0.84
CA ALA A 100 -10.25 -10.05 0.61
C ALA A 100 -9.90 -9.11 1.78
N ARG A 101 -10.89 -8.50 2.43
CA ARG A 101 -10.67 -7.61 3.57
C ARG A 101 -10.58 -8.32 4.91
N PHE A 102 -11.54 -9.23 5.18
CA PHE A 102 -11.75 -9.78 6.53
C PHE A 102 -10.90 -11.02 6.79
N SER A 103 -10.54 -11.79 5.76
CA SER A 103 -9.60 -12.91 5.90
C SER A 103 -8.13 -12.45 5.92
N ALA A 104 -7.85 -11.19 5.61
CA ALA A 104 -6.48 -10.66 5.62
C ALA A 104 -5.98 -10.46 7.05
N THR A 105 -4.82 -11.04 7.35
CA THR A 105 -4.17 -11.00 8.67
C THR A 105 -3.18 -9.85 8.81
N ALA A 106 -2.57 -9.39 7.71
CA ALA A 106 -1.70 -8.22 7.69
C ALA A 106 -1.72 -7.52 6.33
N ARG A 107 -1.26 -6.26 6.31
CA ARG A 107 -0.97 -5.46 5.10
C ARG A 107 0.43 -4.93 5.21
N ARG A 108 1.13 -4.84 4.07
CA ARG A 108 2.48 -4.30 3.98
C ARG A 108 2.52 -3.17 2.97
N TYR A 109 3.15 -2.08 3.36
CA TYR A 109 3.34 -0.91 2.52
C TYR A 109 4.82 -0.60 2.37
N ARG A 110 5.18 -0.04 1.23
CA ARG A 110 6.46 0.63 1.01
C ARG A 110 6.22 2.07 0.65
N TYR A 111 6.96 2.96 1.28
CA TYR A 111 7.00 4.37 0.92
C TYR A 111 8.36 4.68 0.31
N VAL A 112 8.36 5.15 -0.95
CA VAL A 112 9.58 5.37 -1.72
C VAL A 112 9.89 6.86 -1.82
N ILE A 113 11.04 7.24 -1.29
CA ILE A 113 11.58 8.59 -1.36
C ILE A 113 12.71 8.59 -2.39
N TYR A 114 12.67 9.53 -3.33
CA TYR A 114 13.79 9.85 -4.21
C TYR A 114 14.52 11.06 -3.61
N ASN A 115 15.67 10.80 -2.96
CA ASN A 115 16.48 11.81 -2.28
C ASN A 115 17.65 12.24 -3.16
N HIS A 116 17.44 13.34 -3.88
CA HIS A 116 18.38 13.86 -4.85
C HIS A 116 18.13 15.37 -5.07
N ASN A 117 19.17 16.11 -5.45
CA ASN A 117 19.07 17.57 -5.69
C ASN A 117 18.03 17.92 -6.76
N TYR A 118 17.88 17.07 -7.78
CA TYR A 118 16.97 17.28 -8.89
C TYR A 118 15.82 16.25 -8.89
N ARG A 119 14.60 16.69 -9.19
CA ARG A 119 13.45 15.82 -9.32
C ARG A 119 13.63 14.80 -10.46
N PRO A 120 13.12 13.58 -10.33
CA PRO A 120 13.11 12.64 -11.44
C PRO A 120 12.02 13.01 -12.46
N ALA A 121 12.30 12.83 -13.75
CA ALA A 121 11.28 12.90 -14.78
C ALA A 121 10.65 11.51 -15.02
N ILE A 122 11.50 10.48 -15.07
CA ILE A 122 11.05 9.08 -15.09
C ILE A 122 10.63 8.69 -13.68
N LEU A 123 9.50 8.00 -13.54
CA LEU A 123 8.89 7.62 -12.25
C LEU A 123 8.50 8.81 -11.35
N GLY A 124 8.38 10.02 -11.90
CA GLY A 124 8.08 11.22 -11.11
C GLY A 124 6.76 11.18 -10.34
N GLN A 125 5.83 10.33 -10.74
CA GLN A 125 4.56 10.11 -10.03
C GLN A 125 4.61 8.90 -9.08
N GLY A 126 5.65 8.06 -9.19
CA GLY A 126 5.81 6.85 -8.39
C GLY A 126 6.78 6.98 -7.22
N VAL A 127 7.33 8.17 -6.99
CA VAL A 127 8.24 8.45 -5.86
C VAL A 127 7.94 9.83 -5.27
N SER A 128 8.32 10.04 -4.00
CA SER A 128 8.28 11.35 -3.37
C SER A 128 9.67 11.95 -3.39
N HIS A 129 9.82 13.07 -4.10
CA HIS A 129 11.11 13.76 -4.22
C HIS A 129 11.37 14.68 -3.02
N TYR A 130 12.57 14.57 -2.46
CA TYR A 130 13.15 15.45 -1.42
C TYR A 130 14.56 15.81 -1.81
N HIS A 131 14.91 17.09 -1.80
CA HIS A 131 16.23 17.58 -2.17
C HIS A 131 17.15 17.77 -0.97
N GLU A 132 16.60 17.98 0.23
CA GLU A 132 17.38 18.09 1.46
C GLU A 132 18.03 16.75 1.82
N ALA A 133 19.17 16.80 2.49
CA ALA A 133 19.84 15.61 2.99
C ALA A 133 18.95 14.87 4.00
N ILE A 134 18.84 13.56 3.83
CA ILE A 134 18.06 12.69 4.72
C ILE A 134 18.96 11.55 5.19
N ASP A 135 19.02 11.33 6.49
CA ASP A 135 19.68 10.17 7.09
C ASP A 135 18.67 9.03 7.32
N ALA A 136 18.75 8.02 6.46
CA ALA A 136 17.87 6.84 6.55
C ALA A 136 18.14 6.00 7.81
N THR A 137 19.37 6.04 8.36
CA THR A 137 19.73 5.32 9.58
C THR A 137 19.01 5.90 10.80
N LEU A 138 18.98 7.23 10.91
CA LEU A 138 18.21 7.90 11.97
C LEU A 138 16.71 7.63 11.85
N MET A 139 16.16 7.65 10.62
CA MET A 139 14.77 7.27 10.38
C MET A 139 14.51 5.83 10.82
N HIS A 140 15.40 4.89 10.50
CA HIS A 140 15.26 3.49 10.90
C HIS A 140 15.27 3.35 12.42
N GLN A 141 16.25 3.97 13.11
CA GLN A 141 16.35 3.93 14.57
C GLN A 141 15.10 4.48 15.24
N ALA A 142 14.61 5.64 14.81
CA ALA A 142 13.41 6.26 15.35
C ALA A 142 12.16 5.40 15.12
N GLY A 143 12.04 4.79 13.94
CA GLY A 143 10.93 3.93 13.56
C GLY A 143 10.80 2.67 14.42
N GLN A 144 11.87 2.18 15.06
CA GLN A 144 11.83 0.98 15.89
C GLN A 144 10.92 1.15 17.11
N SER A 145 10.70 2.37 17.59
CA SER A 145 9.76 2.66 18.68
C SER A 145 8.29 2.40 18.33
N LEU A 146 7.97 2.26 17.03
CA LEU A 146 6.62 1.99 16.53
C LEU A 146 6.29 0.49 16.45
N LEU A 147 7.27 -0.39 16.66
CA LEU A 147 7.05 -1.84 16.63
C LEU A 147 6.20 -2.29 17.81
N GLY A 148 5.35 -3.29 17.56
CA GLY A 148 4.43 -3.84 18.54
C GLY A 148 3.04 -3.22 18.49
N GLU A 149 2.23 -3.53 19.51
CA GLU A 149 0.87 -3.02 19.63
C GLU A 149 0.84 -1.70 20.39
N HIS A 150 0.37 -0.67 19.69
CA HIS A 150 0.27 0.70 20.24
C HIS A 150 -1.03 1.38 19.82
N ASP A 151 -1.38 2.42 20.57
CA ASP A 151 -2.38 3.40 20.19
C ASP A 151 -1.77 4.40 19.17
N PHE A 152 -2.16 4.31 17.90
CA PHE A 152 -1.67 5.14 16.81
C PHE A 152 -2.52 6.39 16.56
N SER A 153 -3.20 6.92 17.58
CA SER A 153 -4.01 8.15 17.45
C SER A 153 -3.21 9.33 16.87
N THR A 154 -1.93 9.45 17.26
CA THR A 154 -1.01 10.48 16.74
C THR A 154 -0.85 10.42 15.22
N PHE A 155 -0.93 9.23 14.64
CA PHE A 155 -0.73 9.03 13.20
C PHE A 155 -2.05 8.82 12.43
N ARG A 156 -3.19 9.05 13.09
CA ARG A 156 -4.53 8.90 12.55
C ARG A 156 -5.02 10.21 11.91
N ALA A 157 -5.53 10.16 10.68
CA ALA A 157 -6.23 11.29 10.08
C ALA A 157 -7.57 11.54 10.77
N VAL A 158 -7.99 12.82 10.85
CA VAL A 158 -9.25 13.24 11.50
C VAL A 158 -10.47 12.53 10.90
N ALA A 159 -10.50 12.32 9.58
CA ALA A 159 -11.61 11.66 8.87
C ALA A 159 -11.58 10.11 8.95
N CYS A 160 -10.73 9.51 9.80
CA CYS A 160 -10.61 8.05 9.90
C CYS A 160 -11.85 7.41 10.52
N GLN A 161 -12.46 6.47 9.80
CA GLN A 161 -13.68 5.75 10.21
C GLN A 161 -13.39 4.50 11.08
N SER A 162 -12.15 4.24 11.47
CA SER A 162 -11.81 3.07 12.29
C SER A 162 -12.34 3.23 13.72
N ASN A 163 -12.92 2.18 14.28
CA ASN A 163 -13.49 2.18 15.63
C ASN A 163 -12.41 2.20 16.74
N THR A 164 -11.19 1.76 16.45
CA THR A 164 -10.09 1.70 17.42
C THR A 164 -8.80 2.23 16.81
N PRO A 165 -7.98 2.99 17.57
CA PRO A 165 -6.67 3.45 17.12
C PRO A 165 -5.55 2.40 17.31
N TRP A 166 -5.82 1.29 17.97
CA TRP A 166 -4.83 0.26 18.28
C TRP A 166 -4.44 -0.53 17.03
N ARG A 167 -3.15 -0.63 16.78
CA ARG A 167 -2.56 -1.41 15.68
C ARG A 167 -1.31 -2.12 16.17
N ASN A 168 -1.02 -3.27 15.56
CA ASN A 168 0.20 -4.03 15.81
C ASN A 168 1.11 -3.95 14.59
N VAL A 169 2.19 -3.17 14.69
CA VAL A 169 3.23 -3.08 13.67
C VAL A 169 4.24 -4.20 13.89
N THR A 170 4.26 -5.15 12.98
CA THR A 170 5.12 -6.35 13.08
C THR A 170 6.45 -6.23 12.35
N HIS A 171 6.57 -5.26 11.44
CA HIS A 171 7.80 -4.96 10.73
C HIS A 171 7.87 -3.48 10.39
N LEU A 172 9.04 -2.89 10.60
CA LEU A 172 9.39 -1.55 10.14
C LEU A 172 10.88 -1.49 9.85
N CYS A 173 11.21 -1.17 8.62
CA CYS A 173 12.60 -0.97 8.18
C CYS A 173 12.68 0.27 7.31
N VAL A 174 13.69 1.10 7.52
CA VAL A 174 14.06 2.17 6.60
C VAL A 174 15.44 1.85 6.06
N SER A 175 15.57 1.82 4.74
CA SER A 175 16.82 1.50 4.06
C SER A 175 17.10 2.50 2.94
N ARG A 176 18.38 2.66 2.58
CA ARG A 176 18.83 3.47 1.44
C ARG A 176 19.55 2.61 0.43
N SER A 177 19.19 2.78 -0.85
CA SER A 177 19.95 2.25 -1.99
C SER A 177 20.12 3.36 -3.03
N GLY A 178 21.32 3.89 -3.15
CA GLY A 178 21.58 5.04 -4.00
C GLY A 178 20.69 6.24 -3.61
N PRO A 179 19.98 6.84 -4.56
CA PRO A 179 19.08 7.97 -4.29
C PRO A 179 17.74 7.55 -3.67
N TYR A 180 17.45 6.26 -3.56
CA TYR A 180 16.18 5.77 -3.02
C TYR A 180 16.28 5.49 -1.53
N ILE A 181 15.33 6.03 -0.76
CA ILE A 181 15.07 5.64 0.63
C ILE A 181 13.71 4.97 0.66
N VAL A 182 13.63 3.81 1.27
CA VAL A 182 12.39 3.02 1.36
C VAL A 182 12.05 2.80 2.82
N LEU A 183 10.88 3.27 3.23
CA LEU A 183 10.21 2.81 4.44
C LEU A 183 9.37 1.60 4.09
N ASP A 184 9.66 0.46 4.68
CA ASP A 184 8.92 -0.80 4.54
C ASP A 184 8.24 -1.11 5.88
N ILE A 185 6.90 -1.16 5.89
CA ILE A 185 6.11 -1.31 7.11
C ILE A 185 5.00 -2.33 6.94
N LYS A 186 4.84 -3.22 7.93
CA LYS A 186 3.80 -4.24 7.98
C LYS A 186 3.05 -4.18 9.31
N ALA A 187 1.73 -4.26 9.25
CA ALA A 187 0.87 -4.28 10.43
C ALA A 187 -0.39 -5.12 10.18
N ASN A 188 -1.09 -5.49 11.24
CA ASN A 188 -2.38 -6.17 11.17
C ASN A 188 -3.43 -5.35 10.39
N ALA A 189 -3.42 -4.03 10.55
CA ALA A 189 -4.21 -3.06 9.80
C ALA A 189 -3.59 -1.67 9.92
N PHE A 190 -4.06 -0.71 9.13
CA PHE A 190 -3.63 0.68 9.19
C PHE A 190 -4.82 1.62 9.36
N LEU A 191 -4.60 2.74 10.04
CA LEU A 191 -5.53 3.85 10.11
C LEU A 191 -5.41 4.71 8.85
N HIS A 192 -6.43 5.52 8.59
CA HIS A 192 -6.39 6.47 7.47
C HIS A 192 -5.17 7.40 7.60
N HIS A 193 -4.38 7.51 6.52
CA HIS A 193 -3.11 8.21 6.41
C HIS A 193 -1.98 7.74 7.34
N MET A 194 -2.14 6.66 8.10
CA MET A 194 -1.18 6.25 9.14
C MET A 194 0.26 6.12 8.58
N VAL A 195 0.47 5.41 7.49
CA VAL A 195 1.82 5.24 6.92
C VAL A 195 2.40 6.57 6.45
N ARG A 196 1.61 7.43 5.83
CA ARG A 196 2.03 8.75 5.36
C ARG A 196 2.36 9.70 6.52
N ASN A 197 1.61 9.64 7.62
CA ASN A 197 1.86 10.44 8.83
C ASN A 197 3.12 9.96 9.56
N ILE A 198 3.35 8.64 9.62
CA ILE A 198 4.60 8.05 10.13
C ILE A 198 5.76 8.50 9.27
N THR A 199 5.65 8.40 7.94
CA THR A 199 6.71 8.81 7.01
C THR A 199 7.07 10.30 7.19
N GLY A 200 6.08 11.18 7.24
CA GLY A 200 6.31 12.61 7.42
C GLY A 200 6.98 12.94 8.74
N SER A 201 6.66 12.19 9.80
CA SER A 201 7.33 12.35 11.11
C SER A 201 8.77 11.81 11.08
N LEU A 202 9.00 10.65 10.49
CA LEU A 202 10.35 10.09 10.32
C LEU A 202 11.25 10.96 9.44
N LEU A 203 10.70 11.65 8.45
CA LEU A 203 11.44 12.61 7.62
C LEU A 203 12.01 13.76 8.45
N LEU A 204 11.27 14.26 9.45
CA LEU A 204 11.80 15.31 10.35
C LEU A 204 13.00 14.82 11.16
N VAL A 205 13.01 13.55 11.54
CA VAL A 205 14.17 12.93 12.20
C VAL A 205 15.32 12.75 11.20
N GLY A 206 15.07 12.21 10.02
CA GLY A 206 16.09 12.01 8.98
C GLY A 206 16.73 13.30 8.48
N GLN A 207 15.99 14.41 8.49
CA GLN A 207 16.49 15.75 8.15
C GLN A 207 17.20 16.45 9.32
N GLY A 208 17.20 15.85 10.51
CA GLY A 208 17.84 16.41 11.70
C GLY A 208 17.04 17.50 12.42
N PHE A 209 15.75 17.69 12.07
CA PHE A 209 14.89 18.66 12.76
C PHE A 209 14.37 18.15 14.10
N GLN A 210 14.33 16.83 14.28
CA GLN A 210 13.90 16.17 15.50
C GLN A 210 14.88 15.05 15.89
N PRO A 211 15.10 14.79 17.20
CA PRO A 211 15.92 13.68 17.63
C PRO A 211 15.22 12.33 17.43
N VAL A 212 15.99 11.24 17.51
CA VAL A 212 15.48 9.86 17.31
C VAL A 212 14.36 9.52 18.30
N GLU A 213 14.47 9.96 19.55
CA GLU A 213 13.53 9.70 20.66
C GLU A 213 12.16 10.35 20.44
N TRP A 214 12.10 11.42 19.64
CA TRP A 214 10.90 12.20 19.40
C TRP A 214 9.73 11.35 18.85
N ILE A 215 9.99 10.33 18.06
CA ILE A 215 8.93 9.44 17.52
C ILE A 215 8.20 8.70 18.67
N ALA A 216 8.94 8.22 19.67
CA ALA A 216 8.34 7.59 20.84
C ALA A 216 7.51 8.59 21.67
N GLU A 217 7.99 9.83 21.81
CA GLU A 217 7.31 10.89 22.52
C GLU A 217 5.97 11.26 21.87
N VAL A 218 5.95 11.47 20.55
CA VAL A 218 4.70 11.81 19.83
C VAL A 218 3.73 10.64 19.77
N LEU A 219 4.23 9.40 19.70
CA LEU A 219 3.36 8.21 19.79
C LEU A 219 2.65 8.18 21.14
N ALA A 220 3.37 8.42 22.24
CA ALA A 220 2.82 8.45 23.60
C ALA A 220 1.82 9.60 23.82
N ALA A 221 2.00 10.71 23.11
CA ALA A 221 1.16 11.90 23.24
C ALA A 221 -0.28 11.72 22.73
N LYS A 222 -0.49 10.79 21.78
CA LYS A 222 -1.80 10.50 21.16
C LYS A 222 -2.49 11.72 20.53
N ASP A 223 -1.71 12.70 20.10
CA ASP A 223 -2.18 13.94 19.47
C ASP A 223 -1.59 14.10 18.07
N ARG A 224 -2.47 14.13 17.05
CA ARG A 224 -2.09 14.29 15.66
C ARG A 224 -1.34 15.61 15.39
N ASN A 225 -1.63 16.65 16.14
CA ASN A 225 -1.02 17.97 15.93
C ASN A 225 0.47 18.01 16.31
N LEU A 226 0.92 17.07 17.11
CA LEU A 226 2.33 16.95 17.53
C LEU A 226 3.19 16.15 16.53
N ALA A 227 2.56 15.39 15.64
CA ALA A 227 3.28 14.62 14.61
C ALA A 227 3.65 15.51 13.40
N GLY A 228 4.57 14.98 12.58
CA GLY A 228 4.99 15.62 11.34
C GLY A 228 3.87 15.75 10.31
N PRO A 229 4.10 16.50 9.22
CA PRO A 229 3.13 16.66 8.14
C PRO A 229 2.86 15.33 7.44
N THR A 230 1.68 15.19 6.85
CA THR A 230 1.34 14.01 6.04
C THR A 230 2.21 13.96 4.78
N ALA A 231 2.99 12.90 4.59
CA ALA A 231 3.82 12.73 3.41
C ALA A 231 2.97 12.59 2.13
N LYS A 232 3.55 12.93 0.97
CA LYS A 232 2.86 12.88 -0.35
C LYS A 232 2.36 11.47 -0.67
N ALA A 233 1.25 11.37 -1.41
CA ALA A 233 0.66 10.09 -1.76
C ALA A 233 1.51 9.28 -2.76
N GLY A 234 2.13 9.94 -3.74
CA GLY A 234 2.81 9.32 -4.87
C GLY A 234 4.04 8.45 -4.54
N GLY A 235 4.53 8.47 -3.29
CA GLY A 235 5.57 7.54 -2.84
C GLY A 235 5.02 6.24 -2.22
N LEU A 236 3.71 6.14 -1.96
CA LEU A 236 3.13 5.05 -1.18
C LEU A 236 2.60 3.93 -2.07
N TYR A 237 2.96 2.68 -1.72
CA TYR A 237 2.55 1.45 -2.38
C TYR A 237 2.01 0.44 -1.38
N LEU A 238 0.81 -0.09 -1.61
CA LEU A 238 0.37 -1.35 -0.99
C LEU A 238 1.07 -2.51 -1.73
N VAL A 239 2.02 -3.18 -1.07
CA VAL A 239 2.89 -4.15 -1.74
C VAL A 239 2.57 -5.60 -1.43
N ASP A 240 1.87 -5.87 -0.33
CA ASP A 240 1.51 -7.23 0.06
C ASP A 240 0.34 -7.25 1.04
N VAL A 241 -0.41 -8.34 1.00
CA VAL A 241 -1.48 -8.65 1.95
C VAL A 241 -1.34 -10.11 2.38
N ASP A 242 -1.24 -10.36 3.68
CA ASP A 242 -1.15 -11.71 4.20
C ASP A 242 -2.54 -12.31 4.42
N TYR A 243 -2.66 -13.58 4.07
CA TYR A 243 -3.83 -14.42 4.32
C TYR A 243 -3.42 -15.77 4.91
N PRO A 244 -4.32 -16.47 5.61
CA PRO A 244 -4.12 -17.86 6.00
C PRO A 244 -3.72 -18.73 4.81
N ALA A 245 -2.77 -19.66 5.04
CA ALA A 245 -2.20 -20.52 3.99
C ALA A 245 -3.26 -21.43 3.32
N GLU A 246 -4.34 -21.72 4.01
CA GLU A 246 -5.46 -22.55 3.51
C GLU A 246 -6.09 -22.00 2.22
N PHE A 247 -6.06 -20.68 1.99
CA PHE A 247 -6.60 -20.08 0.77
C PHE A 247 -5.68 -20.25 -0.46
N GLY A 248 -4.43 -20.70 -0.29
CA GLY A 248 -3.51 -21.05 -1.36
C GLY A 248 -3.25 -19.91 -2.37
N LEU A 249 -3.27 -18.65 -1.92
CA LEU A 249 -3.06 -17.50 -2.79
C LEU A 249 -1.61 -17.40 -3.27
N PRO A 250 -1.38 -16.98 -4.53
CA PRO A 250 -0.04 -16.70 -5.04
C PRO A 250 0.67 -15.61 -4.24
N ARG A 251 1.98 -15.75 -4.05
CA ARG A 251 2.84 -14.74 -3.42
C ARG A 251 3.89 -14.25 -4.42
N PRO A 252 3.58 -13.22 -5.21
CA PRO A 252 4.56 -12.62 -6.12
C PRO A 252 5.68 -11.92 -5.33
N PRO A 253 6.83 -11.62 -5.98
CA PRO A 253 7.88 -10.81 -5.37
C PRO A 253 7.34 -9.46 -4.90
N LEU A 254 7.91 -8.93 -3.80
CA LEU A 254 7.51 -7.63 -3.27
C LEU A 254 7.87 -6.51 -4.26
N GLY A 255 6.89 -5.68 -4.55
CA GLY A 255 7.08 -4.50 -5.38
C GLY A 255 7.53 -3.26 -4.60
N PRO A 256 7.68 -2.14 -5.31
CA PRO A 256 7.73 -2.08 -6.76
C PRO A 256 9.03 -2.68 -7.33
N LEU A 257 8.92 -3.48 -8.42
CA LEU A 257 10.02 -4.30 -8.92
C LEU A 257 11.17 -3.52 -9.57
N TRP A 258 10.98 -2.22 -9.82
CA TRP A 258 12.03 -1.33 -10.33
C TRP A 258 12.97 -0.82 -9.23
N LEU A 259 12.65 -1.03 -7.95
CA LEU A 259 13.57 -0.71 -6.85
C LEU A 259 14.78 -1.66 -6.90
N PRO A 260 16.02 -1.12 -6.73
CA PRO A 260 17.16 -1.99 -6.51
C PRO A 260 16.94 -2.82 -5.25
N ASP A 261 17.34 -4.09 -5.27
CA ASP A 261 17.31 -4.96 -4.11
C ASP A 261 18.17 -4.38 -3.00
N SER A 262 17.53 -3.80 -2.01
CA SER A 262 18.19 -3.16 -0.88
C SER A 262 18.10 -3.97 0.42
N ALA A 263 17.52 -5.18 0.37
CA ALA A 263 17.42 -6.05 1.53
C ALA A 263 18.54 -7.10 1.51
N PRO A 264 19.40 -7.17 2.54
CA PRO A 264 20.25 -8.34 2.73
C PRO A 264 19.31 -9.55 2.97
N GLY A 265 19.23 -10.47 2.00
CA GLY A 265 18.49 -11.74 2.13
C GLY A 265 17.42 -12.04 1.10
N THR A 266 17.15 -11.22 0.11
CA THR A 266 16.36 -11.62 -1.05
C THR A 266 17.27 -12.13 -2.16
N THR A 267 17.80 -13.34 -1.97
CA THR A 267 18.40 -14.10 -3.04
C THR A 267 17.31 -14.78 -3.84
N SER A 268 17.45 -14.57 -5.13
CA SER A 268 17.12 -15.46 -6.25
C SER A 268 15.69 -15.59 -6.72
N PHE A 269 15.61 -15.30 -7.96
CA PHE A 269 14.72 -15.87 -8.97
C PHE A 269 14.71 -17.41 -8.95
#